data_9f3011dad8aa328d49cc6dafa1a1ab1f
#
_entry.id   9f3011dad8aa328d49cc6dafa1a1ab1f
#
_cell.length_a   1.000
_cell.length_b   1.000
_cell.length_c   1.000
_cell.angle_alpha   90.00
_cell.angle_beta   90.00
_cell.angle_gamma   90.00
#
_symmetry.space_group_name_H-M   'P 1'
#
loop_
_entity.id
_entity.type
_entity.pdbx_description
1 polymer ?
#
loop_
_entity_poly.entity_id
_entity_poly.type
_entity_poly.pdbx_seq_one_letter_code
_entity_poly.pdbx_strand_id
1 'polypeptide(L)'
;MTSLRELMNNVITNKIDYCKQYGILVNGEEWDCDQLPGIMVTDRGAEYCSGTFEQLSELGVTVVNLPIYRSELKEIIEKFFDLVQGYYKPYLKGKGVIEPDYQQRGAHDYRLDACMTLEDFRKVLLRCIIHYNTKRKLGSIAYTSEMIVQEIKPYPNKLWNYGKRQQGANLISADNEKLKLALLPRATGTFSRKGLAVNGLRYKRDGCTERLLKGGSCVVSYDPDNVSTVWLLENGEYIEFELIESRFKAKSLEEVIEIKHQIKELTAENEYEKLQSEIDLQQHISAIGETAKHLQTTVKVSDDV
;
A
#
# COMPACT_ATOMS: atom_id res chain seq x y z
N MET A 1 -1.17 3.74 3.22
CA MET A 1 -0.27 2.63 2.79
C MET A 1 0.20 2.77 1.34
N THR A 2 -0.65 3.21 0.42
CA THR A 2 -0.30 3.40 -1.01
C THR A 2 0.92 4.30 -1.21
N SER A 3 1.00 5.41 -0.47
CA SER A 3 2.11 6.37 -0.58
C SER A 3 3.48 5.80 -0.21
N LEU A 4 3.56 4.90 0.77
CA LEU A 4 4.85 4.30 1.17
C LEU A 4 5.34 3.29 0.12
N ARG A 5 4.44 2.47 -0.43
CA ARG A 5 4.78 1.57 -1.54
C ARG A 5 5.27 2.33 -2.77
N GLU A 6 4.57 3.42 -3.11
CA GLU A 6 4.98 4.29 -4.23
C GLU A 6 6.35 4.93 -3.99
N LEU A 7 6.60 5.39 -2.76
CA LEU A 7 7.90 5.95 -2.38
C LEU A 7 9.02 4.92 -2.57
N MET A 8 8.85 3.70 -2.06
CA MET A 8 9.86 2.64 -2.17
C MET A 8 10.05 2.19 -3.62
N ASN A 9 8.98 2.07 -4.40
CA ASN A 9 9.07 1.82 -5.83
C ASN A 9 9.86 2.93 -6.55
N ASN A 10 9.63 4.18 -6.20
CA ASN A 10 10.40 5.29 -6.76
C ASN A 10 11.88 5.23 -6.39
N VAL A 11 12.24 4.72 -5.19
CA VAL A 11 13.65 4.55 -4.79
C VAL A 11 14.39 3.62 -5.74
N ILE A 12 13.81 2.47 -6.08
CA ILE A 12 14.45 1.46 -6.94
C ILE A 12 14.18 1.64 -8.44
N THR A 13 13.28 2.55 -8.82
CA THR A 13 13.02 2.84 -10.23
C THR A 13 14.23 3.53 -10.85
N ASN A 14 14.64 3.09 -12.05
CA ASN A 14 15.68 3.76 -12.82
C ASN A 14 15.30 5.23 -13.09
N LYS A 15 16.17 6.15 -12.71
CA LYS A 15 15.86 7.59 -12.75
C LYS A 15 15.85 8.16 -14.17
N ILE A 16 16.51 7.53 -15.12
CA ILE A 16 16.46 7.91 -16.54
C ILE A 16 15.05 7.63 -17.06
N ASP A 17 14.51 6.44 -16.82
CA ASP A 17 13.18 6.05 -17.28
C ASP A 17 12.10 6.85 -16.55
N TYR A 18 12.27 7.09 -15.25
CA TYR A 18 11.36 7.92 -14.47
C TYR A 18 11.28 9.34 -14.99
N CYS A 19 12.41 10.00 -15.23
CA CYS A 19 12.46 11.36 -15.76
C CYS A 19 11.93 11.47 -17.20
N LYS A 20 12.17 10.45 -18.01
CA LYS A 20 11.69 10.37 -19.39
C LYS A 20 10.16 10.43 -19.49
N GLN A 21 9.43 9.86 -18.52
CA GLN A 21 7.96 9.94 -18.45
C GLN A 21 7.47 11.40 -18.37
N TYR A 22 8.27 12.30 -17.83
CA TYR A 22 7.98 13.73 -17.71
C TYR A 22 8.67 14.58 -18.80
N GLY A 23 9.20 13.95 -19.85
CA GLY A 23 9.91 14.65 -20.92
C GLY A 23 11.24 15.28 -20.49
N ILE A 24 11.87 14.77 -19.42
CA ILE A 24 13.15 15.26 -18.91
C ILE A 24 14.23 14.25 -19.24
N LEU A 25 15.23 14.69 -20.00
CA LEU A 25 16.37 13.85 -20.33
C LEU A 25 17.44 13.98 -19.23
N VAL A 26 17.84 12.85 -18.69
CA VAL A 26 18.89 12.69 -17.67
C VAL A 26 19.81 11.58 -18.13
N ASN A 27 21.10 11.72 -17.96
CA ASN A 27 22.05 10.64 -18.21
C ASN A 27 22.39 9.88 -16.92
N GLY A 28 22.96 8.67 -17.05
CA GLY A 28 23.27 7.81 -15.92
C GLY A 28 24.26 8.41 -14.92
N GLU A 29 25.11 9.37 -15.32
CA GLU A 29 26.02 10.03 -14.38
C GLU A 29 25.35 11.14 -13.56
N GLU A 30 24.24 11.70 -14.04
CA GLU A 30 23.54 12.79 -13.38
C GLU A 30 22.69 12.30 -12.21
N TRP A 31 22.07 11.14 -12.37
CA TRP A 31 21.23 10.56 -11.31
C TRP A 31 21.21 9.02 -11.39
N ASP A 32 22.20 8.39 -10.79
CA ASP A 32 22.38 6.95 -10.75
C ASP A 32 22.03 6.41 -9.35
N CYS A 33 20.75 6.36 -9.04
CA CYS A 33 20.22 5.94 -7.74
C CYS A 33 18.96 5.10 -7.94
N ASP A 34 19.13 3.77 -8.01
CA ASP A 34 18.08 2.78 -8.22
C ASP A 34 18.21 1.56 -7.28
N GLN A 35 18.89 1.75 -6.16
CA GLN A 35 19.12 0.74 -5.14
C GLN A 35 18.55 1.17 -3.80
N LEU A 36 18.16 0.20 -2.97
CA LEU A 36 17.77 0.49 -1.58
C LEU A 36 19.03 0.76 -0.73
N PRO A 37 18.94 1.72 0.20
CA PRO A 37 19.99 1.88 1.20
C PRO A 37 19.96 0.72 2.20
N GLY A 38 21.12 0.21 2.60
CA GLY A 38 21.18 -0.82 3.65
C GLY A 38 20.76 -0.31 5.03
N ILE A 39 20.78 1.01 5.25
CA ILE A 39 20.28 1.66 6.47
C ILE A 39 19.34 2.80 6.06
N MET A 40 18.10 2.74 6.53
CA MET A 40 17.13 3.83 6.42
C MET A 40 16.92 4.49 7.77
N VAL A 41 17.16 5.79 7.82
CA VAL A 41 16.91 6.61 9.01
C VAL A 41 15.60 7.37 8.78
N THR A 42 14.62 7.16 9.67
CA THR A 42 13.30 7.78 9.55
C THR A 42 12.90 8.45 10.87
N ASP A 43 11.92 9.31 10.82
CA ASP A 43 11.25 9.77 12.03
C ASP A 43 10.21 8.74 12.51
N ARG A 44 9.51 9.10 13.61
CA ARG A 44 8.42 8.28 14.14
C ARG A 44 7.06 8.67 13.54
N GLY A 45 7.00 9.03 12.27
CA GLY A 45 5.75 9.13 11.55
C GLY A 45 4.98 7.80 11.59
N ALA A 46 3.66 7.85 11.63
CA ALA A 46 2.83 6.65 11.78
C ALA A 46 3.11 5.61 10.67
N GLU A 47 3.40 6.08 9.46
CA GLU A 47 3.76 5.24 8.31
C GLU A 47 5.08 4.49 8.51
N TYR A 48 6.07 5.11 9.15
CA TYR A 48 7.40 4.52 9.36
C TYR A 48 7.48 3.63 10.61
N CYS A 49 6.49 3.74 11.52
CA CYS A 49 6.31 2.84 12.65
C CYS A 49 5.34 1.69 12.35
N SER A 50 4.88 1.57 11.11
CA SER A 50 3.99 0.49 10.69
C SER A 50 4.75 -0.83 10.52
N GLY A 51 4.11 -1.95 10.87
CA GLY A 51 4.69 -3.27 10.62
C GLY A 51 5.01 -3.51 9.14
N THR A 52 4.31 -2.87 8.23
CA THR A 52 4.59 -2.94 6.78
C THR A 52 5.94 -2.32 6.43
N PHE A 53 6.34 -1.22 7.10
CA PHE A 53 7.64 -0.61 6.84
C PHE A 53 8.79 -1.43 7.45
N GLU A 54 8.57 -2.02 8.62
CA GLU A 54 9.55 -2.91 9.26
C GLU A 54 9.86 -4.15 8.41
N GLN A 55 8.95 -4.55 7.53
CA GLN A 55 9.15 -5.66 6.59
C GLN A 55 10.27 -5.42 5.58
N LEU A 56 10.73 -4.18 5.38
CA LEU A 56 11.93 -3.89 4.59
C LEU A 56 13.18 -4.60 5.13
N SER A 57 13.18 -4.97 6.41
CA SER A 57 14.25 -5.77 7.01
C SER A 57 14.43 -7.14 6.35
N GLU A 58 13.38 -7.69 5.74
CA GLU A 58 13.44 -8.95 4.98
C GLU A 58 14.23 -8.82 3.67
N LEU A 59 14.34 -7.58 3.17
CA LEU A 59 15.18 -7.24 2.02
C LEU A 59 16.61 -6.86 2.43
N GLY A 60 16.95 -6.96 3.72
CA GLY A 60 18.25 -6.60 4.27
C GLY A 60 18.41 -5.13 4.66
N VAL A 61 17.33 -4.32 4.60
CA VAL A 61 17.36 -2.91 5.00
C VAL A 61 17.21 -2.80 6.52
N THR A 62 18.15 -2.13 7.17
CA THR A 62 18.03 -1.79 8.60
C THR A 62 17.26 -0.48 8.75
N VAL A 63 16.12 -0.51 9.40
CA VAL A 63 15.31 0.68 9.68
C VAL A 63 15.67 1.23 11.06
N VAL A 64 16.09 2.48 11.11
CA VAL A 64 16.44 3.20 12.34
C VAL A 64 15.47 4.36 12.55
N ASN A 65 14.59 4.24 13.55
CA ASN A 65 13.69 5.31 13.93
C ASN A 65 14.37 6.28 14.89
N LEU A 66 14.44 7.55 14.51
CA LEU A 66 15.05 8.57 15.35
C LEU A 66 14.29 8.79 16.66
N PRO A 67 14.99 9.14 17.75
CA PRO A 67 14.35 9.54 18.99
C PRO A 67 13.43 10.75 18.82
N ILE A 68 12.38 10.81 19.64
CA ILE A 68 11.46 11.96 19.67
C ILE A 68 12.25 13.21 20.13
N TYR A 69 11.92 14.37 19.55
CA TYR A 69 12.54 15.67 19.86
C TYR A 69 14.04 15.81 19.51
N ARG A 70 14.54 15.01 18.58
CA ARG A 70 15.93 15.10 18.04
C ARG A 70 15.90 15.60 16.60
N SER A 71 15.38 16.82 16.38
CA SER A 71 15.25 17.44 15.04
C SER A 71 16.60 17.65 14.37
N GLU A 72 17.65 17.88 15.15
CA GLU A 72 19.02 18.08 14.62
C GLU A 72 19.52 16.88 13.78
N LEU A 73 18.98 15.69 14.01
CA LEU A 73 19.33 14.50 13.22
C LEU A 73 18.66 14.48 11.83
N LYS A 74 17.70 15.39 11.58
CA LYS A 74 17.03 15.58 10.30
C LYS A 74 17.50 16.80 9.52
N GLU A 75 18.38 17.59 10.09
CA GLU A 75 18.81 18.88 9.53
C GLU A 75 19.23 18.80 8.06
N ILE A 76 19.91 17.70 7.68
CA ILE A 76 20.38 17.48 6.30
C ILE A 76 19.19 17.40 5.33
N ILE A 77 18.15 16.65 5.66
CA ILE A 77 17.00 16.46 4.76
C ILE A 77 16.10 17.69 4.75
N GLU A 78 15.91 18.33 5.91
CA GLU A 78 15.17 19.60 6.01
C GLU A 78 15.86 20.69 5.18
N LYS A 79 17.19 20.78 5.30
CA LYS A 79 17.98 21.72 4.49
C LYS A 79 17.90 21.43 2.99
N PHE A 80 17.85 20.16 2.60
CA PHE A 80 17.64 19.79 1.20
C PHE A 80 16.29 20.31 0.68
N PHE A 81 15.21 20.12 1.44
CA PHE A 81 13.89 20.64 1.05
C PHE A 81 13.86 22.15 0.95
N ASP A 82 14.46 22.87 1.91
CA ASP A 82 14.57 24.34 1.86
C ASP A 82 15.29 24.82 0.60
N LEU A 83 16.39 24.16 0.26
CA LEU A 83 17.18 24.51 -0.91
C LEU A 83 16.40 24.25 -2.22
N VAL A 84 15.74 23.12 -2.33
CA VAL A 84 14.90 22.79 -3.51
C VAL A 84 13.75 23.78 -3.62
N GLN A 85 13.10 24.13 -2.51
CA GLN A 85 12.08 25.17 -2.49
C GLN A 85 12.62 26.54 -2.91
N GLY A 86 13.83 26.89 -2.47
CA GLY A 86 14.51 28.11 -2.86
C GLY A 86 14.76 28.24 -4.37
N TYR A 87 14.88 27.11 -5.08
CA TYR A 87 15.08 27.14 -6.53
C TYR A 87 13.81 27.50 -7.30
N TYR A 88 12.60 27.08 -6.86
CA TYR A 88 11.39 27.33 -7.64
C TYR A 88 10.50 28.44 -7.09
N LYS A 89 10.46 28.66 -5.77
CA LYS A 89 9.54 29.65 -5.15
C LYS A 89 9.64 31.05 -5.78
N PRO A 90 10.82 31.63 -6.02
CA PRO A 90 10.91 32.98 -6.62
C PRO A 90 10.28 33.10 -8.01
N TYR A 91 10.30 31.99 -8.79
CA TYR A 91 9.78 31.97 -10.17
C TYR A 91 8.31 31.59 -10.26
N LEU A 92 7.76 31.05 -9.19
CA LEU A 92 6.36 30.59 -9.11
C LEU A 92 5.49 31.48 -8.20
N LYS A 93 6.02 32.64 -7.78
CA LYS A 93 5.26 33.64 -7.03
C LYS A 93 4.03 34.07 -7.83
N GLY A 94 2.85 34.13 -7.19
CA GLY A 94 1.58 34.44 -7.87
C GLY A 94 1.06 33.32 -8.81
N LYS A 95 1.56 32.08 -8.65
CA LYS A 95 1.12 30.89 -9.41
C LYS A 95 0.63 29.76 -8.50
N GLY A 96 0.10 30.11 -7.33
CA GLY A 96 -0.42 29.18 -6.33
C GLY A 96 0.61 28.68 -5.30
N VAL A 97 1.83 29.22 -5.32
CA VAL A 97 2.83 28.95 -4.27
C VAL A 97 2.48 29.74 -3.01
N ILE A 98 2.37 29.05 -1.88
CA ILE A 98 2.01 29.62 -0.59
C ILE A 98 3.18 30.45 -0.06
N GLU A 99 2.92 31.70 0.27
CA GLU A 99 3.88 32.62 0.90
C GLU A 99 3.81 32.53 2.44
N PRO A 100 4.84 33.01 3.18
CA PRO A 100 4.89 32.88 4.64
C PRO A 100 3.74 33.54 5.41
N ASP A 101 3.05 34.49 4.79
CA ASP A 101 1.93 35.24 5.39
C ASP A 101 0.59 34.50 5.37
N TYR A 102 0.52 33.31 4.82
CA TYR A 102 -0.73 32.55 4.55
C TYR A 102 -1.61 32.32 5.78
N GLN A 103 -1.05 32.36 7.00
CA GLN A 103 -1.78 32.20 8.25
C GLN A 103 -2.26 33.54 8.86
N GLN A 104 -1.87 34.67 8.28
CA GLN A 104 -2.25 35.98 8.80
C GLN A 104 -3.72 36.28 8.49
N ARG A 105 -4.37 37.05 9.38
CA ARG A 105 -5.77 37.46 9.19
C ARG A 105 -5.85 38.37 7.95
N GLY A 106 -6.65 37.96 6.95
CA GLY A 106 -6.79 38.68 5.70
C GLY A 106 -5.71 38.36 4.65
N ALA A 107 -4.89 37.33 4.87
CA ALA A 107 -3.93 36.86 3.89
C ALA A 107 -4.62 36.46 2.58
N HIS A 108 -3.87 36.59 1.48
CA HIS A 108 -4.33 36.17 0.16
C HIS A 108 -4.61 34.66 0.13
N ASP A 109 -5.69 34.25 -0.54
CA ASP A 109 -5.97 32.83 -0.80
C ASP A 109 -5.17 32.35 -2.02
N TYR A 110 -3.99 31.83 -1.77
CA TYR A 110 -3.06 31.35 -2.80
C TYR A 110 -3.63 30.22 -3.69
N ARG A 111 -4.73 29.58 -3.27
CA ARG A 111 -5.43 28.58 -4.10
C ARG A 111 -6.05 29.19 -5.34
N LEU A 112 -6.43 30.46 -5.27
CA LEU A 112 -7.01 31.20 -6.41
C LEU A 112 -5.98 31.46 -7.52
N ASP A 113 -4.70 31.49 -7.18
CA ASP A 113 -3.60 31.69 -8.13
C ASP A 113 -3.10 30.39 -8.77
N ALA A 114 -3.62 29.23 -8.33
CA ALA A 114 -3.15 27.94 -8.78
C ALA A 114 -3.39 27.76 -10.29
N CYS A 115 -2.32 27.69 -11.06
CA CYS A 115 -2.37 27.57 -12.52
C CYS A 115 -1.62 26.35 -13.07
N MET A 116 -0.97 25.57 -12.19
CA MET A 116 -0.21 24.38 -12.57
C MET A 116 -0.94 23.12 -12.20
N THR A 117 -0.84 22.09 -13.06
CA THR A 117 -1.22 20.74 -12.73
C THR A 117 -0.18 20.09 -11.80
N LEU A 118 -0.55 19.00 -11.13
CA LEU A 118 0.38 18.20 -10.35
C LEU A 118 1.54 17.68 -11.21
N GLU A 119 1.28 17.36 -12.47
CA GLU A 119 2.31 16.92 -13.42
C GLU A 119 3.30 18.03 -13.74
N ASP A 120 2.83 19.25 -13.96
CA ASP A 120 3.71 20.41 -14.19
C ASP A 120 4.60 20.67 -12.98
N PHE A 121 4.04 20.60 -11.77
CA PHE A 121 4.82 20.78 -10.55
C PHE A 121 5.85 19.66 -10.34
N ARG A 122 5.51 18.41 -10.69
CA ARG A 122 6.49 17.30 -10.70
C ARG A 122 7.66 17.58 -11.64
N LYS A 123 7.40 18.10 -12.83
CA LYS A 123 8.46 18.52 -13.78
C LYS A 123 9.37 19.59 -13.19
N VAL A 124 8.79 20.57 -12.50
CA VAL A 124 9.57 21.62 -11.79
C VAL A 124 10.45 21.00 -10.71
N LEU A 125 9.89 20.16 -9.84
CA LEU A 125 10.63 19.50 -8.77
C LEU A 125 11.78 18.64 -9.31
N LEU A 126 11.51 17.84 -10.33
CA LEU A 126 12.55 17.01 -10.95
C LEU A 126 13.71 17.86 -11.50
N ARG A 127 13.42 18.97 -12.15
CA ARG A 127 14.45 19.92 -12.63
C ARG A 127 15.25 20.51 -11.48
N CYS A 128 14.62 20.88 -10.36
CA CYS A 128 15.29 21.38 -9.17
C CYS A 128 16.20 20.33 -8.53
N ILE A 129 15.73 19.08 -8.43
CA ILE A 129 16.51 17.97 -7.88
C ILE A 129 17.73 17.66 -8.77
N ILE A 130 17.55 17.61 -10.09
CA ILE A 130 18.66 17.41 -11.04
C ILE A 130 19.68 18.55 -10.93
N HIS A 131 19.20 19.80 -10.85
CA HIS A 131 20.08 20.94 -10.63
C HIS A 131 20.87 20.83 -9.33
N TYR A 132 20.20 20.47 -8.22
CA TYR A 132 20.87 20.22 -6.95
C TYR A 132 21.96 19.14 -7.10
N ASN A 133 21.62 18.01 -7.68
CA ASN A 133 22.53 16.87 -7.82
C ASN A 133 23.75 17.19 -8.69
N THR A 134 23.57 17.99 -9.75
CA THR A 134 24.59 18.15 -10.80
C THR A 134 25.34 19.50 -10.76
N LYS A 135 24.75 20.54 -10.18
CA LYS A 135 25.27 21.93 -10.25
C LYS A 135 25.53 22.54 -8.88
N ARG A 136 24.95 21.99 -7.79
CA ARG A 136 25.21 22.55 -6.47
C ARG A 136 26.58 22.10 -5.95
N LYS A 137 27.47 23.08 -5.76
CA LYS A 137 28.75 22.87 -5.11
C LYS A 137 28.56 22.73 -3.60
N LEU A 138 29.01 21.63 -3.01
CA LEU A 138 29.01 21.41 -1.57
C LEU A 138 30.20 22.11 -0.92
N GLY A 139 29.95 22.85 0.17
CA GLY A 139 30.98 23.70 0.80
C GLY A 139 31.91 22.96 1.75
N SER A 140 31.42 21.93 2.42
CA SER A 140 32.19 21.17 3.45
C SER A 140 32.20 19.69 3.11
N ILE A 141 33.28 19.25 2.50
CA ILE A 141 33.49 17.82 2.16
C ILE A 141 34.80 17.38 2.80
N ALA A 142 34.76 16.29 3.55
CA ALA A 142 35.97 15.63 4.03
C ALA A 142 36.59 14.80 2.89
N TYR A 143 37.41 15.45 2.08
CA TYR A 143 38.16 14.79 1.00
C TYR A 143 39.16 13.79 1.54
N THR A 144 39.09 12.55 1.05
CA THR A 144 40.17 11.58 1.23
C THR A 144 41.26 11.79 0.19
N SER A 145 42.47 11.27 0.46
CA SER A 145 43.57 11.33 -0.52
C SER A 145 43.20 10.70 -1.86
N GLU A 146 42.42 9.64 -1.83
CA GLU A 146 41.94 8.93 -3.01
C GLU A 146 40.95 9.79 -3.84
N MET A 147 40.04 10.51 -3.19
CA MET A 147 39.11 11.43 -3.86
C MET A 147 39.86 12.58 -4.56
N ILE A 148 40.96 13.03 -3.97
CA ILE A 148 41.83 14.09 -4.56
C ILE A 148 42.53 13.53 -5.79
N VAL A 149 43.13 12.35 -5.71
CA VAL A 149 43.81 11.68 -6.82
C VAL A 149 42.86 11.42 -7.99
N GLN A 150 41.62 11.05 -7.71
CA GLN A 150 40.58 10.81 -8.71
C GLN A 150 39.87 12.11 -9.18
N GLU A 151 40.28 13.28 -8.71
CA GLU A 151 39.72 14.60 -9.04
C GLU A 151 38.19 14.67 -8.87
N ILE A 152 37.66 14.05 -7.79
CA ILE A 152 36.23 14.01 -7.53
C ILE A 152 35.72 15.44 -7.27
N LYS A 153 34.84 15.93 -8.14
CA LYS A 153 34.24 17.26 -8.00
C LYS A 153 33.22 17.31 -6.86
N PRO A 154 33.08 18.47 -6.17
CA PRO A 154 32.21 18.62 -5.00
C PRO A 154 30.72 18.76 -5.38
N TYR A 155 30.22 17.88 -6.22
CA TYR A 155 28.80 17.81 -6.60
C TYR A 155 28.17 16.54 -6.04
N PRO A 156 26.92 16.59 -5.55
CA PRO A 156 26.24 15.43 -4.96
C PRO A 156 26.30 14.16 -5.83
N ASN A 157 26.04 14.27 -7.13
CA ASN A 157 26.09 13.12 -8.03
C ASN A 157 27.49 12.53 -8.19
N LYS A 158 28.54 13.36 -8.19
CA LYS A 158 29.93 12.87 -8.30
C LYS A 158 30.37 12.17 -7.02
N LEU A 159 29.99 12.70 -5.87
CA LEU A 159 30.23 12.06 -4.56
C LEU A 159 29.45 10.75 -4.43
N TRP A 160 28.19 10.74 -4.87
CA TRP A 160 27.38 9.53 -4.89
C TRP A 160 28.01 8.46 -5.77
N ASN A 161 28.37 8.79 -7.01
CA ASN A 161 28.98 7.85 -7.96
C ASN A 161 30.36 7.33 -7.49
N TYR A 162 31.11 8.12 -6.74
CA TYR A 162 32.31 7.67 -6.06
C TYR A 162 31.96 6.72 -4.90
N GLY A 163 31.08 7.16 -3.98
CA GLY A 163 30.75 6.45 -2.75
C GLY A 163 30.10 5.09 -3.00
N LYS A 164 29.23 4.97 -4.00
CA LYS A 164 28.57 3.69 -4.32
C LYS A 164 29.52 2.59 -4.80
N ARG A 165 30.72 2.94 -5.25
CA ARG A 165 31.77 1.98 -5.69
C ARG A 165 32.68 1.56 -4.56
N GLN A 166 32.59 2.20 -3.37
CA GLN A 166 33.45 1.89 -2.25
C GLN A 166 33.01 0.60 -1.55
N GLN A 167 33.95 -0.11 -0.98
CA GLN A 167 33.64 -1.22 -0.07
C GLN A 167 32.83 -0.70 1.10
N GLY A 168 31.69 -1.33 1.38
CA GLY A 168 30.79 -0.89 2.46
C GLY A 168 29.78 0.21 2.05
N ALA A 169 29.59 0.48 0.77
CA ALA A 169 28.54 1.35 0.29
C ALA A 169 27.13 0.95 0.79
N ASN A 170 26.99 -0.32 1.18
CA ASN A 170 25.78 -0.89 1.80
C ASN A 170 24.49 -0.54 1.00
N LEU A 171 24.55 -0.76 -0.31
CA LEU A 171 23.41 -0.60 -1.22
C LEU A 171 22.86 -1.98 -1.58
N ILE A 172 21.55 -2.11 -1.61
CA ILE A 172 20.83 -3.36 -1.85
C ILE A 172 20.12 -3.26 -3.18
N SER A 173 20.46 -4.15 -4.11
CA SER A 173 19.69 -4.33 -5.34
C SER A 173 18.42 -5.12 -5.02
N ALA A 174 17.27 -4.50 -5.14
CA ALA A 174 15.98 -5.14 -4.92
C ALA A 174 15.25 -5.32 -6.25
N ASP A 175 14.65 -6.50 -6.41
CA ASP A 175 13.70 -6.74 -7.49
C ASP A 175 12.37 -6.06 -7.17
N ASN A 176 11.75 -5.44 -8.18
CA ASN A 176 10.46 -4.76 -8.04
C ASN A 176 9.36 -5.67 -7.48
N GLU A 177 9.33 -6.94 -7.89
CA GLU A 177 8.32 -7.88 -7.41
C GLU A 177 8.54 -8.22 -5.93
N LYS A 178 9.79 -8.51 -5.54
CA LYS A 178 10.12 -8.78 -4.13
C LYS A 178 9.83 -7.60 -3.24
N LEU A 179 10.18 -6.39 -3.68
CA LEU A 179 9.86 -5.17 -2.94
C LEU A 179 8.35 -4.97 -2.80
N LYS A 180 7.59 -5.16 -3.88
CA LYS A 180 6.14 -5.06 -3.86
C LYS A 180 5.54 -6.04 -2.84
N LEU A 181 5.95 -7.30 -2.87
CA LEU A 181 5.46 -8.35 -1.97
C LEU A 181 5.85 -8.10 -0.51
N ALA A 182 7.07 -7.62 -0.27
CA ALA A 182 7.53 -7.26 1.06
C ALA A 182 6.72 -6.12 1.69
N LEU A 183 6.21 -5.18 0.89
CA LEU A 183 5.42 -4.04 1.36
C LEU A 183 3.90 -4.27 1.34
N LEU A 184 3.43 -5.47 1.00
CA LEU A 184 2.02 -5.81 1.13
C LEU A 184 1.62 -5.96 2.60
N PRO A 185 0.40 -5.53 2.96
CA PRO A 185 -0.15 -5.81 4.28
C PRO A 185 -0.25 -7.31 4.52
N ARG A 186 -0.12 -7.70 5.79
CA ARG A 186 -0.17 -9.09 6.23
C ARG A 186 -1.47 -9.40 6.96
N ALA A 187 -1.93 -10.62 6.77
CA ALA A 187 -3.08 -11.18 7.47
C ALA A 187 -2.76 -12.59 7.95
N THR A 188 -3.51 -13.04 8.96
CA THR A 188 -3.49 -14.44 9.37
C THR A 188 -4.36 -15.25 8.44
N GLY A 189 -3.78 -16.24 7.78
CA GLY A 189 -4.48 -17.24 7.01
C GLY A 189 -4.71 -18.52 7.82
N THR A 190 -5.74 -19.29 7.50
CA THR A 190 -6.03 -20.59 8.12
C THR A 190 -6.21 -21.64 7.04
N PHE A 191 -5.40 -22.70 7.11
CA PHE A 191 -5.53 -23.86 6.24
C PHE A 191 -6.71 -24.74 6.65
N SER A 192 -7.49 -25.17 5.69
CA SER A 192 -8.60 -26.11 5.86
C SER A 192 -8.74 -26.98 4.62
N ARG A 193 -9.55 -28.06 4.71
CA ARG A 193 -9.88 -28.90 3.55
C ARG A 193 -10.54 -28.12 2.39
N LYS A 194 -11.08 -26.94 2.69
CA LYS A 194 -11.75 -26.07 1.70
C LYS A 194 -10.82 -25.04 1.09
N GLY A 195 -9.52 -25.05 1.41
CA GLY A 195 -8.52 -24.10 0.96
C GLY A 195 -7.91 -23.27 2.11
N LEU A 196 -7.04 -22.34 1.76
CA LEU A 196 -6.47 -21.33 2.64
C LEU A 196 -7.48 -20.18 2.78
N ALA A 197 -7.98 -19.96 3.98
CA ALA A 197 -8.93 -18.88 4.28
C ALA A 197 -8.17 -17.63 4.74
N VAL A 198 -8.39 -16.49 4.06
CA VAL A 198 -7.81 -15.18 4.36
C VAL A 198 -8.87 -14.11 4.12
N ASN A 199 -9.08 -13.20 5.07
CA ASN A 199 -10.06 -12.11 4.97
C ASN A 199 -11.46 -12.56 4.51
N GLY A 200 -11.87 -13.76 4.94
CA GLY A 200 -13.17 -14.35 4.57
C GLY A 200 -13.25 -14.85 3.13
N LEU A 201 -12.15 -14.90 2.39
CA LEU A 201 -12.01 -15.49 1.06
C LEU A 201 -11.22 -16.80 1.14
N ARG A 202 -11.31 -17.62 0.08
CA ARG A 202 -10.62 -18.90 0.01
C ARG A 202 -9.71 -18.96 -1.20
N TYR A 203 -8.52 -19.51 -0.94
CA TYR A 203 -7.45 -19.59 -1.92
C TYR A 203 -6.96 -21.02 -2.04
N LYS A 204 -6.47 -21.40 -3.20
CA LYS A 204 -5.89 -22.71 -3.49
C LYS A 204 -4.55 -22.58 -4.19
N ARG A 205 -3.75 -23.63 -4.07
CA ARG A 205 -2.55 -23.87 -4.84
C ARG A 205 -2.43 -25.35 -5.11
N ASP A 206 -2.03 -25.71 -6.31
CA ASP A 206 -1.77 -27.11 -6.66
C ASP A 206 -0.54 -27.63 -5.89
N GLY A 207 -0.59 -28.88 -5.48
CA GLY A 207 0.49 -29.51 -4.70
C GLY A 207 0.49 -29.26 -3.19
N CYS A 208 -0.45 -28.47 -2.64
CA CYS A 208 -0.53 -28.16 -1.20
C CYS A 208 -1.51 -29.02 -0.41
N THR A 209 -1.93 -30.18 -0.95
CA THR A 209 -3.00 -31.03 -0.37
C THR A 209 -2.70 -31.49 1.07
N GLU A 210 -1.48 -31.91 1.35
CA GLU A 210 -1.10 -32.36 2.70
C GLU A 210 -1.26 -31.25 3.74
N ARG A 211 -0.87 -30.02 3.39
CA ARG A 211 -0.97 -28.85 4.25
C ARG A 211 -2.41 -28.44 4.50
N LEU A 212 -3.26 -28.52 3.48
CA LEU A 212 -4.70 -28.28 3.60
C LEU A 212 -5.38 -29.31 4.51
N LEU A 213 -4.92 -30.56 4.49
CA LEU A 213 -5.43 -31.62 5.36
C LEU A 213 -4.94 -31.47 6.81
N LYS A 214 -3.67 -31.10 7.00
CA LYS A 214 -3.07 -30.88 8.33
C LYS A 214 -3.71 -29.68 9.04
N GLY A 215 -4.13 -28.67 8.28
CA GLY A 215 -4.65 -27.42 8.83
C GLY A 215 -3.59 -26.56 9.48
N GLY A 216 -4.00 -25.58 10.25
CA GLY A 216 -3.13 -24.65 10.99
C GLY A 216 -3.21 -23.21 10.48
N SER A 217 -2.59 -22.30 11.22
CA SER A 217 -2.51 -20.88 10.87
C SER A 217 -1.18 -20.55 10.19
N CYS A 218 -1.18 -19.50 9.39
CA CYS A 218 0.00 -18.98 8.70
C CYS A 218 -0.11 -17.47 8.53
N VAL A 219 1.00 -16.83 8.16
CA VAL A 219 1.03 -15.42 7.78
C VAL A 219 1.04 -15.33 6.26
N VAL A 220 0.18 -14.51 5.71
CA VAL A 220 0.08 -14.26 4.27
C VAL A 220 0.14 -12.77 3.98
N SER A 221 0.77 -12.41 2.88
CA SER A 221 0.70 -11.08 2.27
C SER A 221 -0.47 -11.03 1.31
N TYR A 222 -1.22 -9.94 1.26
CA TYR A 222 -2.35 -9.76 0.36
C TYR A 222 -2.37 -8.35 -0.23
N ASP A 223 -2.91 -8.20 -1.44
CA ASP A 223 -3.13 -6.90 -2.05
C ASP A 223 -4.57 -6.44 -1.76
N PRO A 224 -4.77 -5.34 -1.00
CA PRO A 224 -6.11 -4.81 -0.74
C PRO A 224 -6.86 -4.38 -2.00
N ASP A 225 -6.12 -3.96 -3.02
CA ASP A 225 -6.68 -3.45 -4.27
C ASP A 225 -7.02 -4.58 -5.26
N ASN A 226 -6.49 -5.80 -5.03
CA ASN A 226 -6.75 -6.96 -5.88
C ASN A 226 -6.67 -8.28 -5.09
N VAL A 227 -7.83 -8.83 -4.74
CA VAL A 227 -7.92 -10.07 -3.96
C VAL A 227 -7.69 -11.36 -4.75
N SER A 228 -7.32 -11.29 -6.02
CA SER A 228 -7.15 -12.49 -6.88
C SER A 228 -6.10 -13.45 -6.37
N THR A 229 -5.11 -12.94 -5.63
CA THR A 229 -3.94 -13.70 -5.19
C THR A 229 -3.54 -13.29 -3.78
N VAL A 230 -3.06 -14.27 -3.00
CA VAL A 230 -2.35 -14.03 -1.73
C VAL A 230 -1.04 -14.81 -1.73
N TRP A 231 -0.08 -14.35 -0.97
CA TRP A 231 1.25 -14.94 -0.90
C TRP A 231 1.57 -15.41 0.51
N LEU A 232 1.76 -16.71 0.64
CA LEU A 232 2.23 -17.31 1.89
C LEU A 232 3.73 -17.03 2.04
N LEU A 233 4.11 -16.44 3.17
CA LEU A 233 5.52 -16.26 3.50
C LEU A 233 6.05 -17.48 4.25
N GLU A 234 6.99 -18.19 3.67
CA GLU A 234 7.62 -19.36 4.24
C GLU A 234 9.11 -19.40 3.89
N ASN A 235 9.96 -19.51 4.92
CA ASN A 235 11.43 -19.56 4.77
C ASN A 235 12.02 -18.41 3.94
N GLY A 236 11.41 -17.22 3.99
CA GLY A 236 11.84 -16.05 3.21
C GLY A 236 11.39 -16.06 1.75
N GLU A 237 10.57 -17.02 1.35
CA GLU A 237 9.98 -17.09 0.00
C GLU A 237 8.47 -16.80 0.02
N TYR A 238 7.98 -16.19 -1.05
CA TYR A 238 6.57 -15.90 -1.26
C TYR A 238 5.94 -16.96 -2.14
N ILE A 239 5.06 -17.75 -1.56
CA ILE A 239 4.36 -18.84 -2.23
C ILE A 239 2.95 -18.37 -2.60
N GLU A 240 2.67 -18.34 -3.90
CA GLU A 240 1.42 -17.82 -4.45
C GLU A 240 0.25 -18.79 -4.26
N PHE A 241 -0.92 -18.25 -3.85
CA PHE A 241 -2.20 -18.95 -3.77
C PHE A 241 -3.26 -18.15 -4.53
N GLU A 242 -4.01 -18.81 -5.40
CA GLU A 242 -5.05 -18.20 -6.22
C GLU A 242 -6.43 -18.26 -5.57
N LEU A 243 -7.24 -17.24 -5.80
CA LEU A 243 -8.62 -17.15 -5.33
C LEU A 243 -9.49 -18.25 -5.95
N ILE A 244 -10.25 -18.97 -5.11
CA ILE A 244 -11.20 -20.02 -5.56
C ILE A 244 -12.47 -19.37 -6.12
N GLU A 245 -12.98 -18.32 -5.46
CA GLU A 245 -14.24 -17.67 -5.81
C GLU A 245 -14.06 -16.71 -6.98
N SER A 246 -14.15 -17.22 -8.21
CA SER A 246 -13.88 -16.48 -9.46
C SER A 246 -14.68 -15.17 -9.61
N ARG A 247 -15.87 -15.07 -8.99
CA ARG A 247 -16.73 -13.87 -8.99
C ARG A 247 -16.08 -12.65 -8.33
N PHE A 248 -15.05 -12.85 -7.51
CA PHE A 248 -14.32 -11.78 -6.83
C PHE A 248 -12.95 -11.49 -7.47
N LYS A 249 -12.59 -12.16 -8.57
CA LYS A 249 -11.32 -11.87 -9.29
C LYS A 249 -11.25 -10.40 -9.72
N ALA A 250 -10.07 -9.84 -9.60
CA ALA A 250 -9.74 -8.45 -9.94
C ALA A 250 -10.59 -7.38 -9.20
N LYS A 251 -11.15 -7.73 -8.04
CA LYS A 251 -11.84 -6.79 -7.15
C LYS A 251 -10.97 -6.41 -5.97
N SER A 252 -11.23 -5.22 -5.40
CA SER A 252 -10.64 -4.81 -4.13
C SER A 252 -11.29 -5.55 -2.95
N LEU A 253 -10.58 -5.57 -1.82
CA LEU A 253 -11.12 -6.14 -0.58
C LEU A 253 -12.37 -5.39 -0.10
N GLU A 254 -12.41 -4.07 -0.27
CA GLU A 254 -13.56 -3.24 0.09
C GLU A 254 -14.79 -3.60 -0.75
N GLU A 255 -14.63 -3.72 -2.08
CA GLU A 255 -15.72 -4.15 -2.98
C GLU A 255 -16.25 -5.54 -2.61
N VAL A 256 -15.37 -6.47 -2.23
CA VAL A 256 -15.77 -7.81 -1.80
C VAL A 256 -16.55 -7.79 -0.49
N ILE A 257 -16.14 -6.97 0.47
CA ILE A 257 -16.85 -6.81 1.75
C ILE A 257 -18.25 -6.26 1.49
N GLU A 258 -18.36 -5.23 0.65
CA GLU A 258 -19.64 -4.62 0.30
C GLU A 258 -20.59 -5.61 -0.40
N ILE A 259 -20.08 -6.36 -1.40
CA ILE A 259 -20.87 -7.39 -2.07
C ILE A 259 -21.34 -8.46 -1.09
N LYS A 260 -20.49 -8.90 -0.16
CA LYS A 260 -20.87 -9.89 0.86
C LYS A 260 -21.91 -9.35 1.82
N HIS A 261 -21.83 -8.08 2.18
CA HIS A 261 -22.84 -7.42 3.02
C HIS A 261 -24.20 -7.42 2.31
N GLN A 262 -24.26 -6.99 1.08
CA GLN A 262 -25.48 -6.97 0.26
C GLN A 262 -26.08 -8.39 0.10
N ILE A 263 -25.25 -9.41 -0.14
CA ILE A 263 -25.70 -10.80 -0.22
C ILE A 263 -26.31 -11.24 1.11
N LYS A 264 -25.70 -10.87 2.24
CA LYS A 264 -26.18 -11.23 3.58
C LYS A 264 -27.54 -10.58 3.87
N GLU A 265 -27.73 -9.31 3.51
CA GLU A 265 -29.00 -8.62 3.66
C GLU A 265 -30.12 -9.27 2.84
N LEU A 266 -29.87 -9.51 1.54
CA LEU A 266 -30.80 -10.21 0.67
C LEU A 266 -31.17 -11.62 1.18
N THR A 267 -30.18 -12.33 1.75
CA THR A 267 -30.41 -13.66 2.30
C THR A 267 -31.26 -13.61 3.59
N ALA A 268 -31.03 -12.60 4.43
CA ALA A 268 -31.81 -12.41 5.65
C ALA A 268 -33.27 -12.03 5.36
N GLU A 269 -33.53 -11.20 4.36
CA GLU A 269 -34.88 -10.87 3.88
C GLU A 269 -35.61 -12.13 3.37
N ASN A 270 -34.93 -12.93 2.55
CA ASN A 270 -35.50 -14.18 2.04
C ASN A 270 -35.77 -15.20 3.15
N GLU A 271 -34.94 -15.30 4.19
CA GLU A 271 -35.19 -16.17 5.35
C GLU A 271 -36.42 -15.73 6.17
N TYR A 272 -36.60 -14.41 6.31
CA TYR A 272 -37.77 -13.83 6.96
C TYR A 272 -39.06 -14.13 6.18
N GLU A 273 -39.08 -13.89 4.88
CA GLU A 273 -40.24 -14.24 4.01
C GLU A 273 -40.57 -15.71 4.04
N LYS A 274 -39.55 -16.58 4.04
CA LYS A 274 -39.75 -18.05 4.17
C LYS A 274 -40.37 -18.39 5.50
N LEU A 275 -39.88 -17.84 6.61
CA LEU A 275 -40.43 -18.08 7.94
C LEU A 275 -41.92 -17.63 8.04
N GLN A 276 -42.26 -16.48 7.48
CA GLN A 276 -43.60 -15.95 7.41
C GLN A 276 -44.53 -16.92 6.64
N SER A 277 -44.07 -17.40 5.48
CA SER A 277 -44.78 -18.34 4.64
C SER A 277 -45.02 -19.71 5.34
N GLU A 278 -44.03 -20.19 6.12
CA GLU A 278 -44.16 -21.40 6.93
C GLU A 278 -45.19 -21.24 8.04
N ILE A 279 -45.22 -20.07 8.70
CA ILE A 279 -46.23 -19.75 9.73
C ILE A 279 -47.63 -19.72 9.13
N ASP A 280 -47.83 -19.05 8.00
CA ASP A 280 -49.11 -18.98 7.29
C ASP A 280 -49.59 -20.37 6.86
N LEU A 281 -48.69 -21.21 6.35
CA LEU A 281 -48.99 -22.59 5.98
C LEU A 281 -49.47 -23.40 7.21
N GLN A 282 -48.78 -23.30 8.35
CA GLN A 282 -49.17 -23.98 9.59
C GLN A 282 -50.53 -23.53 10.09
N GLN A 283 -50.85 -22.23 10.02
CA GLN A 283 -52.15 -21.71 10.41
C GLN A 283 -53.27 -22.25 9.51
N HIS A 284 -53.06 -22.27 8.18
CA HIS A 284 -54.03 -22.82 7.24
C HIS A 284 -54.28 -24.34 7.46
N ILE A 285 -53.20 -25.11 7.66
CA ILE A 285 -53.35 -26.56 7.94
C ILE A 285 -54.12 -26.78 9.23
N SER A 286 -53.83 -26.01 10.29
CA SER A 286 -54.52 -26.08 11.56
C SER A 286 -56.00 -25.75 11.44
N ALA A 287 -56.36 -24.68 10.72
CA ALA A 287 -57.73 -24.27 10.48
C ALA A 287 -58.53 -25.30 9.69
N ILE A 288 -57.92 -25.91 8.66
CA ILE A 288 -58.55 -27.02 7.90
C ILE A 288 -58.80 -28.23 8.81
N GLY A 289 -57.82 -28.61 9.66
CA GLY A 289 -57.94 -29.69 10.61
C GLY A 289 -59.03 -29.47 11.64
N GLU A 290 -59.16 -28.27 12.18
CA GLU A 290 -60.23 -27.90 13.11
C GLU A 290 -61.62 -27.93 12.47
N THR A 291 -61.72 -27.40 11.26
CA THR A 291 -62.96 -27.42 10.47
C THR A 291 -63.40 -28.87 10.21
N ALA A 292 -62.50 -29.75 9.79
CA ALA A 292 -62.80 -31.17 9.56
C ALA A 292 -63.25 -31.87 10.82
N LYS A 293 -62.62 -31.57 11.96
CA LYS A 293 -62.99 -32.13 13.26
C LYS A 293 -64.39 -31.66 13.70
N HIS A 294 -64.74 -30.43 13.49
CA HIS A 294 -66.08 -29.88 13.76
C HIS A 294 -67.12 -30.54 12.91
N LEU A 295 -66.88 -30.74 11.61
CA LEU A 295 -67.83 -31.45 10.71
C LEU A 295 -68.06 -32.91 11.14
N GLN A 296 -67.01 -33.64 11.55
CA GLN A 296 -67.07 -34.97 12.01
C GLN A 296 -67.88 -35.07 13.32
N THR A 297 -67.80 -34.12 14.22
CA THR A 297 -68.55 -34.04 15.47
C THR A 297 -70.06 -33.82 15.19
N THR A 298 -70.35 -32.94 14.22
CA THR A 298 -71.75 -32.61 13.81
C THR A 298 -72.41 -33.79 13.16
N VAL A 299 -71.70 -34.58 12.34
CA VAL A 299 -72.26 -35.80 11.73
C VAL A 299 -72.54 -36.86 12.77
N LYS A 300 -71.70 -37.08 13.79
CA LYS A 300 -71.97 -38.06 14.87
C LYS A 300 -73.14 -37.70 15.74
N VAL A 301 -73.47 -36.44 15.92
CA VAL A 301 -74.64 -35.97 16.69
C VAL A 301 -75.94 -36.15 15.90
N SER A 302 -75.89 -36.23 14.54
CA SER A 302 -77.11 -36.47 13.70
C SER A 302 -77.43 -37.92 13.49
N ASP A 303 -76.52 -38.88 13.82
CA ASP A 303 -76.79 -40.32 13.73
C ASP A 303 -77.34 -40.92 15.05
N ASP A 304 -77.37 -40.15 16.14
CA ASP A 304 -77.90 -40.55 17.45
C ASP A 304 -79.29 -39.96 17.78
N VAL A 305 -80.11 -39.53 16.74
CA VAL A 305 -81.51 -39.09 16.89
C VAL A 305 -82.41 -40.00 16.02
#